data_beb51c066dc4963be5f9a57008f82531
#
_entry.id   beb51c066dc4963be5f9a57008f82531
#
_cell.length_a   1.000
_cell.length_b   1.000
_cell.length_c   1.000
_cell.angle_alpha   90.00
_cell.angle_beta   90.00
_cell.angle_gamma   90.00
#
_symmetry.space_group_name_H-M   'P 1'
#
loop_
_entity.id
_entity.type
_entity.pdbx_description
1 polymer ?
#
loop_
_entity_poly.entity_id
_entity_poly.type
_entity_poly.pdbx_seq_one_letter_code
_entity_poly.pdbx_strand_id
1 'polypeptide(L)'
;MKVMMMSLLMLLLAGGNAEAKKYKPAPRTAKNIVIAHRGYWNTPGAFENSIKAIDNAMNFGIYGSEFDINFTADDSIVVVHGSKHPVVKDLVIQESTFDKVRNTLLGNGEKVPTLREYLLAGK
;
A
#
# COMPACT_ATOMS: atom_id res chain seq x y z
N MET A 1 4.08 -49.95 6.29
CA MET A 1 3.38 -48.92 5.51
C MET A 1 2.28 -48.35 6.40
N LYS A 2 2.55 -47.19 7.05
CA LYS A 2 1.56 -46.51 7.90
C LYS A 2 0.87 -45.44 7.06
N VAL A 3 -0.42 -45.66 6.80
CA VAL A 3 -1.28 -44.66 6.16
C VAL A 3 -1.59 -43.56 7.20
N MET A 4 -1.11 -42.37 6.96
CA MET A 4 -1.42 -41.19 7.78
C MET A 4 -2.73 -40.59 7.27
N MET A 5 -3.82 -40.85 8.02
CA MET A 5 -5.11 -40.19 7.81
C MET A 5 -4.98 -38.72 8.18
N MET A 6 -4.97 -37.84 7.19
CA MET A 6 -5.14 -36.40 7.39
C MET A 6 -6.60 -36.11 7.70
N SER A 7 -6.91 -35.85 8.97
CA SER A 7 -8.20 -35.34 9.39
C SER A 7 -8.36 -33.91 8.90
N LEU A 8 -9.18 -33.70 7.88
CA LEU A 8 -9.63 -32.37 7.44
C LEU A 8 -10.61 -31.83 8.48
N LEU A 9 -10.10 -30.99 9.38
CA LEU A 9 -10.92 -30.24 10.33
C LEU A 9 -11.65 -29.12 9.58
N MET A 10 -12.88 -29.39 9.15
CA MET A 10 -13.80 -28.39 8.62
C MET A 10 -14.25 -27.50 9.79
N LEU A 11 -13.61 -26.32 9.92
CA LEU A 11 -14.08 -25.27 10.83
C LEU A 11 -15.32 -24.63 10.20
N LEU A 12 -16.51 -25.04 10.61
CA LEU A 12 -17.75 -24.32 10.34
C LEU A 12 -17.68 -22.99 11.11
N LEU A 13 -17.26 -21.94 10.43
CA LEU A 13 -17.48 -20.59 10.92
C LEU A 13 -18.98 -20.31 10.84
N ALA A 14 -19.63 -20.23 12.01
CA ALA A 14 -20.99 -19.78 12.15
C ALA A 14 -21.12 -18.42 11.44
N GLY A 15 -21.95 -18.41 10.39
CA GLY A 15 -22.18 -17.24 9.59
C GLY A 15 -22.86 -16.12 10.37
N GLY A 16 -22.08 -15.17 10.87
CA GLY A 16 -22.61 -13.84 11.04
C GLY A 16 -22.78 -13.25 9.63
N ASN A 17 -24.02 -12.91 9.25
CA ASN A 17 -24.30 -12.14 8.06
C ASN A 17 -23.63 -10.75 8.20
N ALA A 18 -22.34 -10.69 7.94
CA ALA A 18 -21.68 -9.43 7.63
C ALA A 18 -22.22 -9.03 6.26
N GLU A 19 -23.30 -8.25 6.24
CA GLU A 19 -23.69 -7.55 5.02
C GLU A 19 -22.45 -6.79 4.55
N ALA A 20 -21.86 -7.28 3.46
CA ALA A 20 -20.82 -6.55 2.78
C ALA A 20 -21.44 -5.20 2.41
N LYS A 21 -21.06 -4.14 3.14
CA LYS A 21 -21.51 -2.78 2.82
C LYS A 21 -21.22 -2.58 1.34
N LYS A 22 -22.29 -2.48 0.53
CA LYS A 22 -22.15 -2.21 -0.91
C LYS A 22 -21.27 -0.97 -1.05
N TYR A 23 -20.06 -1.18 -1.55
CA TYR A 23 -19.15 -0.09 -1.86
C TYR A 23 -19.87 0.81 -2.88
N LYS A 24 -20.22 2.01 -2.45
CA LYS A 24 -20.65 3.07 -3.37
C LYS A 24 -19.38 3.81 -3.77
N PRO A 25 -18.90 3.70 -5.01
CA PRO A 25 -17.78 4.51 -5.44
C PRO A 25 -18.14 5.98 -5.19
N ALA A 26 -17.17 6.72 -4.61
CA ALA A 26 -17.34 8.16 -4.47
C ALA A 26 -17.64 8.78 -5.84
N PRO A 27 -18.47 9.84 -5.91
CA PRO A 27 -18.70 10.54 -7.15
C PRO A 27 -17.36 10.93 -7.77
N ARG A 28 -17.14 10.61 -9.03
CA ARG A 28 -15.93 11.03 -9.74
C ARG A 28 -15.95 12.54 -9.89
N THR A 29 -15.24 13.21 -9.00
CA THR A 29 -15.08 14.68 -9.00
C THR A 29 -13.80 15.12 -9.71
N ALA A 30 -13.13 14.19 -10.36
CA ALA A 30 -11.87 14.48 -11.06
C ALA A 30 -12.08 15.54 -12.15
N LYS A 31 -11.26 16.58 -12.11
CA LYS A 31 -11.28 17.69 -13.06
C LYS A 31 -10.63 17.34 -14.40
N ASN A 32 -9.89 16.24 -14.47
CA ASN A 32 -9.19 15.77 -15.65
C ASN A 32 -9.00 14.24 -15.59
N ILE A 33 -8.50 13.63 -16.67
CA ILE A 33 -8.25 12.19 -16.79
C ILE A 33 -6.78 11.81 -16.49
N VAL A 34 -6.02 12.69 -15.85
CA VAL A 34 -4.61 12.45 -15.53
C VAL A 34 -4.51 11.49 -14.34
N ILE A 35 -3.60 10.54 -14.45
CA ILE A 35 -3.19 9.64 -13.36
C ILE A 35 -1.81 10.07 -12.90
N ALA A 36 -1.64 10.31 -11.60
CA ALA A 36 -0.33 10.64 -11.02
C ALA A 36 0.49 9.36 -10.86
N HIS A 37 1.62 9.28 -11.53
CA HIS A 37 2.60 8.20 -11.39
C HIS A 37 3.31 8.32 -10.04
N ARG A 38 3.15 7.34 -9.17
CA ARG A 38 3.63 7.30 -7.77
C ARG A 38 3.11 8.43 -6.88
N GLY A 39 1.89 8.92 -7.16
CA GLY A 39 1.33 10.11 -6.55
C GLY A 39 1.80 11.41 -7.20
N TYR A 40 1.29 12.56 -6.72
CA TYR A 40 1.76 13.88 -7.16
C TYR A 40 2.92 14.31 -6.25
N TRP A 41 4.06 13.68 -6.46
CA TRP A 41 5.25 13.78 -5.61
C TRP A 41 6.24 14.89 -6.02
N ASN A 42 6.20 15.37 -7.26
CA ASN A 42 7.06 16.43 -7.74
C ASN A 42 6.59 17.80 -7.20
N THR A 43 6.46 17.90 -5.89
CA THR A 43 6.02 19.08 -5.14
C THR A 43 6.80 19.20 -3.84
N PRO A 44 6.94 20.41 -3.27
CA PRO A 44 7.64 20.57 -2.00
C PRO A 44 7.07 19.68 -0.88
N GLY A 45 7.97 18.98 -0.17
CA GLY A 45 7.61 18.13 0.97
C GLY A 45 6.98 16.78 0.62
N ALA A 46 6.84 16.43 -0.66
CA ALA A 46 6.40 15.11 -1.10
C ALA A 46 7.58 14.26 -1.56
N PHE A 47 7.35 12.94 -1.59
CA PHE A 47 8.25 11.93 -2.13
C PHE A 47 7.43 10.88 -2.87
N GLU A 48 8.00 10.22 -3.87
CA GLU A 48 7.28 9.17 -4.60
C GLU A 48 6.72 8.10 -3.66
N ASN A 49 5.50 7.64 -3.92
CA ASN A 49 4.81 6.63 -3.10
C ASN A 49 4.59 7.03 -1.63
N SER A 50 4.73 8.30 -1.26
CA SER A 50 4.45 8.79 0.10
C SER A 50 2.96 9.13 0.30
N ILE A 51 2.53 9.22 1.55
CA ILE A 51 1.17 9.68 1.87
C ILE A 51 0.97 11.12 1.38
N LYS A 52 1.95 11.97 1.52
CA LYS A 52 1.89 13.34 1.00
C LYS A 52 1.68 13.39 -0.52
N ALA A 53 2.27 12.45 -1.26
CA ALA A 53 2.11 12.41 -2.71
C ALA A 53 0.68 12.06 -3.14
N ILE A 54 0.03 11.10 -2.47
CA ILE A 54 -1.37 10.78 -2.77
C ILE A 54 -2.31 11.89 -2.29
N ASP A 55 -2.08 12.50 -1.13
CA ASP A 55 -2.84 13.65 -0.65
C ASP A 55 -2.78 14.82 -1.64
N ASN A 56 -1.61 15.11 -2.18
CA ASN A 56 -1.44 16.14 -3.21
C ASN A 56 -2.22 15.80 -4.48
N ALA A 57 -2.21 14.55 -4.92
CA ALA A 57 -2.97 14.07 -6.06
C ALA A 57 -4.49 14.27 -5.87
N MET A 58 -4.99 13.90 -4.70
CA MET A 58 -6.39 14.07 -4.34
C MET A 58 -6.79 15.55 -4.27
N ASN A 59 -5.99 16.38 -3.60
CA ASN A 59 -6.24 17.82 -3.45
C ASN A 59 -6.19 18.56 -4.80
N PHE A 60 -5.34 18.12 -5.72
CA PHE A 60 -5.28 18.69 -7.07
C PHE A 60 -6.50 18.30 -7.93
N GLY A 61 -7.21 17.24 -7.55
CA GLY A 61 -8.42 16.76 -8.22
C GLY A 61 -8.13 16.04 -9.54
N ILE A 62 -7.05 15.28 -9.62
CA ILE A 62 -6.74 14.39 -10.74
C ILE A 62 -7.56 13.09 -10.65
N TYR A 63 -7.63 12.36 -11.77
CA TYR A 63 -8.46 11.17 -11.90
C TYR A 63 -8.08 10.03 -10.95
N GLY A 64 -6.79 9.84 -10.71
CA GLY A 64 -6.29 8.78 -9.86
C GLY A 64 -4.79 8.88 -9.60
N SER A 65 -4.33 8.03 -8.72
CA SER A 65 -2.91 7.84 -8.41
C SER A 65 -2.52 6.39 -8.69
N GLU A 66 -1.47 6.20 -9.44
CA GLU A 66 -0.76 4.94 -9.57
C GLU A 66 0.26 4.84 -8.44
N PHE A 67 0.58 3.65 -7.97
CA PHE A 67 1.56 3.39 -6.92
C PHE A 67 2.12 1.97 -7.02
N ASP A 68 3.31 1.78 -6.46
CA ASP A 68 4.01 0.50 -6.46
C ASP A 68 3.86 -0.23 -5.12
N ILE A 69 3.74 -1.54 -5.16
CA ILE A 69 3.73 -2.38 -3.96
C ILE A 69 4.88 -3.37 -3.95
N ASN A 70 5.39 -3.65 -2.76
CA ASN A 70 6.37 -4.71 -2.51
C ASN A 70 6.03 -5.49 -1.25
N PHE A 71 6.56 -6.72 -1.16
CA PHE A 71 6.48 -7.55 0.03
C PHE A 71 7.79 -7.46 0.82
N THR A 72 7.69 -7.42 2.13
CA THR A 72 8.83 -7.57 3.02
C THR A 72 9.14 -9.05 3.29
N ALA A 73 10.26 -9.37 3.91
CA ALA A 73 10.64 -10.75 4.24
C ALA A 73 9.64 -11.47 5.17
N ASP A 74 8.83 -10.72 5.89
CA ASP A 74 7.77 -11.18 6.80
C ASP A 74 6.35 -10.95 6.22
N ASP A 75 6.23 -10.97 4.89
CA ASP A 75 4.98 -10.95 4.12
C ASP A 75 4.10 -9.70 4.32
N SER A 76 4.65 -8.60 4.82
CA SER A 76 3.92 -7.33 4.90
C SER A 76 3.94 -6.60 3.56
N ILE A 77 2.81 -5.97 3.19
CA ILE A 77 2.71 -5.20 1.95
C ILE A 77 3.00 -3.72 2.23
N VAL A 78 4.01 -3.20 1.56
CA VAL A 78 4.45 -1.79 1.64
C VAL A 78 4.33 -1.11 0.28
N VAL A 79 4.15 0.22 0.30
CA VAL A 79 4.04 1.03 -0.91
C VAL A 79 5.39 1.70 -1.18
N VAL A 80 6.12 1.13 -2.14
CA VAL A 80 7.48 1.58 -2.49
C VAL A 80 7.87 1.05 -3.87
N HIS A 81 8.57 1.86 -4.65
CA HIS A 81 9.05 1.47 -5.97
C HIS A 81 10.37 0.70 -5.91
N GLY A 82 10.45 -0.37 -6.71
CA GLY A 82 11.66 -1.17 -6.90
C GLY A 82 11.95 -2.13 -5.75
N SER A 83 12.98 -2.95 -5.93
CA SER A 83 13.38 -3.98 -4.96
C SER A 83 14.18 -3.44 -3.77
N LYS A 84 14.68 -2.21 -3.86
CA LYS A 84 15.50 -1.56 -2.84
C LYS A 84 14.83 -0.32 -2.29
N HIS A 85 15.16 0.02 -1.05
CA HIS A 85 14.68 1.26 -0.45
C HIS A 85 15.18 2.49 -1.23
N PRO A 86 14.31 3.46 -1.57
CA PRO A 86 14.69 4.54 -2.49
C PRO A 86 15.78 5.47 -1.94
N VAL A 87 15.92 5.58 -0.63
CA VAL A 87 16.94 6.41 0.04
C VAL A 87 18.14 5.57 0.46
N VAL A 88 17.92 4.39 1.05
CA VAL A 88 18.97 3.49 1.54
C VAL A 88 19.18 2.36 0.54
N LYS A 89 20.13 2.54 -0.36
CA LYS A 89 20.36 1.66 -1.54
C LYS A 89 20.71 0.21 -1.21
N ASP A 90 21.26 -0.05 -0.04
CA ASP A 90 21.64 -1.41 0.39
C ASP A 90 20.51 -2.13 1.13
N LEU A 91 19.40 -1.45 1.41
CA LEU A 91 18.24 -2.07 2.03
C LEU A 91 17.35 -2.69 0.95
N VAL A 92 17.43 -4.03 0.81
CA VAL A 92 16.58 -4.81 -0.08
C VAL A 92 15.25 -5.08 0.63
N ILE A 93 14.14 -4.65 0.04
CA ILE A 93 12.79 -4.70 0.64
C ILE A 93 12.39 -6.14 0.98
N GLN A 94 12.52 -7.05 0.00
CA GLN A 94 12.11 -8.45 0.15
C GLN A 94 13.01 -9.29 1.07
N GLU A 95 14.18 -8.78 1.43
CA GLU A 95 15.11 -9.39 2.36
C GLU A 95 15.11 -8.75 3.75
N SER A 96 14.25 -7.76 3.96
CA SER A 96 14.15 -6.98 5.19
C SER A 96 12.80 -7.15 5.85
N THR A 97 12.77 -7.13 7.19
CA THR A 97 11.52 -7.14 7.95
C THR A 97 10.73 -5.84 7.74
N PHE A 98 9.42 -5.92 7.94
CA PHE A 98 8.52 -4.77 7.89
C PHE A 98 9.01 -3.62 8.78
N ASP A 99 9.37 -3.90 10.01
CA ASP A 99 9.84 -2.88 10.95
C ASP A 99 11.09 -2.15 10.43
N LYS A 100 12.03 -2.88 9.84
CA LYS A 100 13.23 -2.28 9.28
C LYS A 100 12.90 -1.39 8.09
N VAL A 101 12.09 -1.88 7.15
CA VAL A 101 11.68 -1.11 5.96
C VAL A 101 10.92 0.14 6.38
N ARG A 102 9.91 -0.02 7.24
CA ARG A 102 9.04 1.06 7.66
C ARG A 102 9.74 2.16 8.46
N ASN A 103 10.69 1.80 9.30
CA ASN A 103 11.42 2.77 10.13
C ASN A 103 12.60 3.43 9.40
N THR A 104 12.92 2.97 8.20
CA THR A 104 13.84 3.68 7.30
C THR A 104 13.03 4.72 6.53
N LEU A 105 13.28 5.99 6.83
CA LEU A 105 12.42 7.07 6.31
C LEU A 105 12.63 7.33 4.81
N LEU A 106 11.56 7.76 4.15
CA LEU A 106 11.59 8.30 2.79
C LEU A 106 12.30 9.66 2.76
N GLY A 107 12.60 10.15 1.56
CA GLY A 107 13.33 11.42 1.39
C GLY A 107 12.63 12.67 1.93
N ASN A 108 11.33 12.59 2.18
CA ASN A 108 10.55 13.66 2.82
C ASN A 108 10.35 13.47 4.34
N GLY A 109 10.98 12.45 4.94
CA GLY A 109 10.88 12.16 6.36
C GLY A 109 9.66 11.31 6.77
N GLU A 110 8.81 10.92 5.82
CA GLU A 110 7.71 10.00 6.10
C GLU A 110 8.21 8.55 6.24
N LYS A 111 7.46 7.73 6.95
CA LYS A 111 7.65 6.28 6.94
C LYS A 111 7.18 5.69 5.61
N VAL A 112 7.78 4.60 5.17
CA VAL A 112 7.26 3.82 4.03
C VAL A 112 5.82 3.39 4.36
N PRO A 113 4.82 3.75 3.54
CA PRO A 113 3.42 3.45 3.85
C PRO A 113 3.11 1.96 3.73
N THR A 114 2.21 1.47 4.56
CA THR A 114 1.52 0.22 4.28
C THR A 114 0.50 0.43 3.16
N LEU A 115 0.16 -0.65 2.45
CA LEU A 115 -0.91 -0.59 1.45
C LEU A 115 -2.22 -0.05 2.04
N ARG A 116 -2.56 -0.45 3.27
CA ARG A 116 -3.76 0.02 3.96
C ARG A 116 -3.74 1.54 4.18
N GLU A 117 -2.63 2.09 4.68
CA GLU A 117 -2.50 3.54 4.91
C GLU A 117 -2.63 4.32 3.61
N TYR A 118 -1.96 3.85 2.57
CA TYR A 118 -2.00 4.51 1.26
C TYR A 118 -3.41 4.53 0.66
N LEU A 119 -4.13 3.40 0.70
CA LEU A 119 -5.51 3.31 0.21
C LEU A 119 -6.48 4.15 1.05
N LEU A 120 -6.24 4.30 2.35
CA LEU A 120 -7.06 5.15 3.21
C LEU A 120 -6.84 6.64 2.93
N ALA A 121 -5.62 7.05 2.62
CA ALA A 121 -5.31 8.42 2.24
C ALA A 121 -5.92 8.83 0.88
N GLY A 122 -6.12 7.87 -0.03
CA GLY A 122 -6.72 8.10 -1.35
C GLY A 122 -8.25 8.03 -1.42
N LYS A 123 -8.95 8.04 -0.27
CA LYS A 123 -10.43 7.95 -0.21
C LYS A 123 -11.11 9.28 -0.44
#